data_74756f8cb0d150f508da6439e2002bd9
#
_entry.id   74756f8cb0d150f508da6439e2002bd9
#
_cell.length_a   1.000
_cell.length_b   1.000
_cell.length_c   1.000
_cell.angle_alpha   90.00
_cell.angle_beta   90.00
_cell.angle_gamma   90.00
#
_symmetry.space_group_name_H-M   'P 1'
#
loop_
_entity.id
_entity.type
_entity.pdbx_description
1 polymer ?
#
loop_
_entity_poly.entity_id
_entity_poly.type
_entity_poly.pdbx_seq_one_letter_code
_entity_poly.pdbx_strand_id
1 'polypeptide(L)'
;MNIIEGGLILDTKYVVIIQCDIAHRRCSGFACTNAFYNKDGVFADYPETTRYISFTCGGCCGKNIASKLEHLSKKLLTKNNIARDEVTVHLSSCMVTDNHHYDRCPHLEYIKNIVIKKGYENIVEGSYISANATKKRAAKIYHDYEESDTGCVE
;
A
#
# COMPACT_ATOMS: atom_id res chain seq x y z
N MET A 1 -1.87 13.20 4.81
CA MET A 1 -2.21 13.80 4.11
C MET A 1 -3.04 13.42 3.26
N ASN A 2 -3.49 13.90 2.73
CA ASN A 2 -4.37 13.53 2.17
C ASN A 2 -4.38 13.58 0.87
N ILE A 3 -4.06 12.73 0.45
CA ILE A 3 -4.04 12.43 -0.76
C ILE A 3 -5.22 12.67 -1.40
N ILE A 4 -6.12 12.65 -0.70
CA ILE A 4 -7.31 12.82 -1.12
C ILE A 4 -7.44 14.03 -1.81
N GLU A 5 -6.70 14.96 -1.55
CA GLU A 5 -6.85 16.09 -2.20
C GLU A 5 -6.54 15.78 -3.54
N GLY A 6 -7.34 15.43 -4.29
CA GLY A 6 -7.28 15.00 -5.60
C GLY A 6 -6.10 15.37 -6.46
N GLY A 7 -5.54 16.50 -6.25
CA GLY A 7 -4.42 16.91 -7.05
C GLY A 7 -3.22 15.97 -6.96
N LEU A 8 -2.94 15.46 -5.78
CA LEU A 8 -1.79 14.58 -5.62
C LEU A 8 -1.97 13.28 -6.36
N ILE A 9 -3.17 12.72 -6.35
CA ILE A 9 -3.43 11.48 -7.06
C ILE A 9 -3.34 11.70 -8.56
N LEU A 10 -3.87 12.81 -9.04
CA LEU A 10 -3.84 13.09 -10.47
C LEU A 10 -2.41 13.32 -10.97
N ASP A 11 -1.51 13.77 -10.09
CA ASP A 11 -0.14 14.00 -10.49
C ASP A 11 0.74 12.78 -10.26
N THR A 12 0.19 11.70 -9.75
CA THR A 12 0.96 10.49 -9.48
C THR A 12 1.34 9.80 -10.78
N LYS A 13 2.62 9.59 -10.98
CA LYS A 13 3.10 8.92 -12.18
C LYS A 13 3.42 7.46 -11.92
N TYR A 14 3.62 7.12 -10.67
CA TYR A 14 3.99 5.74 -10.32
C TYR A 14 3.36 5.37 -8.99
N VAL A 15 2.84 4.15 -8.92
CA VAL A 15 2.25 3.63 -7.68
C VAL A 15 3.10 2.46 -7.21
N VAL A 16 3.43 2.45 -5.93
CA VAL A 16 4.13 1.33 -5.32
C VAL A 16 3.13 0.65 -4.40
N ILE A 17 2.95 -0.65 -4.53
CA ILE A 17 2.06 -1.40 -3.65
C ILE A 17 2.93 -2.31 -2.80
N ILE A 18 2.99 -2.04 -1.50
CA ILE A 18 3.75 -2.87 -0.56
C ILE A 18 2.79 -3.88 0.04
N GLN A 19 3.13 -5.15 -0.06
CA GLN A 19 2.26 -6.24 0.36
C GLN A 19 2.88 -7.04 1.50
N CYS A 20 2.07 -7.74 2.26
CA CYS A 20 2.55 -8.51 3.40
C CYS A 20 3.28 -9.75 2.92
N ASP A 21 4.51 -9.92 3.38
CA ASP A 21 5.32 -11.07 2.97
C ASP A 21 4.69 -12.38 3.42
N ILE A 22 4.10 -12.39 4.59
CA ILE A 22 3.48 -13.61 5.12
C ILE A 22 2.23 -13.95 4.31
N ALA A 23 1.43 -12.96 3.98
CA ALA A 23 0.23 -13.20 3.17
C ALA A 23 0.62 -13.76 1.81
N HIS A 24 1.76 -13.32 1.28
CA HIS A 24 2.20 -13.77 -0.04
C HIS A 24 2.73 -15.20 -0.07
N ARG A 25 2.76 -15.86 1.04
CA ARG A 25 3.06 -17.29 1.03
C ARG A 25 1.95 -18.08 0.35
N ARG A 26 0.77 -17.47 0.25
CA ARG A 26 -0.35 -18.11 -0.44
C ARG A 26 -1.17 -17.16 -1.31
N CYS A 27 -0.81 -15.89 -1.36
CA CYS A 27 -1.51 -14.92 -2.19
C CYS A 27 -0.55 -14.44 -3.25
N SER A 28 -0.93 -14.51 -4.50
CA SER A 28 -0.08 -14.09 -5.60
C SER A 28 -0.05 -12.57 -5.77
N GLY A 29 -0.95 -11.88 -5.12
CA GLY A 29 -1.09 -10.44 -5.32
C GLY A 29 -1.99 -10.07 -6.49
N PHE A 30 -2.62 -11.06 -7.12
CA PHE A 30 -3.43 -10.80 -8.31
C PHE A 30 -4.50 -9.76 -8.06
N ALA A 31 -5.22 -9.86 -6.95
CA ALA A 31 -6.36 -8.97 -6.73
C ALA A 31 -5.93 -7.50 -6.63
N CYS A 32 -4.80 -7.23 -5.99
CA CYS A 32 -4.31 -5.86 -5.87
C CYS A 32 -3.93 -5.29 -7.23
N THR A 33 -3.20 -6.06 -8.03
CA THR A 33 -2.77 -5.56 -9.33
C THR A 33 -3.93 -5.48 -10.31
N ASN A 34 -4.88 -6.40 -10.21
CA ASN A 34 -6.07 -6.37 -11.05
C ASN A 34 -6.93 -5.16 -10.71
N ALA A 35 -7.06 -4.83 -9.43
CA ALA A 35 -7.78 -3.64 -9.01
C ALA A 35 -7.11 -2.36 -9.55
N PHE A 36 -5.79 -2.34 -9.55
CA PHE A 36 -5.07 -1.20 -10.12
C PHE A 36 -5.31 -1.11 -11.62
N TYR A 37 -5.25 -2.22 -12.32
CA TYR A 37 -5.45 -2.24 -13.77
C TYR A 37 -6.86 -1.74 -14.12
N ASN A 38 -7.85 -2.17 -13.36
CA ASN A 38 -9.23 -1.79 -13.62
C ASN A 38 -9.60 -0.44 -13.02
N LYS A 39 -8.71 0.16 -12.24
CA LYS A 39 -8.97 1.43 -11.55
C LYS A 39 -10.15 1.31 -10.59
N ASP A 40 -10.15 0.22 -9.82
CA ASP A 40 -11.19 -0.04 -8.85
C ASP A 40 -10.84 0.54 -7.48
N GLY A 41 -11.82 0.92 -6.73
CA GLY A 41 -11.68 1.33 -5.32
C GLY A 41 -10.67 2.45 -5.14
N VAL A 42 -9.67 2.23 -4.33
CA VAL A 42 -8.67 3.26 -4.01
C VAL A 42 -7.83 3.68 -5.21
N PHE A 43 -7.89 2.93 -6.30
CA PHE A 43 -7.13 3.25 -7.50
C PHE A 43 -7.94 4.00 -8.55
N ALA A 44 -9.19 4.32 -8.24
CA ALA A 44 -10.13 4.86 -9.24
C ALA A 44 -9.69 6.19 -9.85
N ASP A 45 -9.04 7.03 -9.07
CA ASP A 45 -8.70 8.37 -9.54
C ASP A 45 -7.33 8.50 -10.20
N TYR A 46 -6.59 7.41 -10.32
CA TYR A 46 -5.28 7.48 -10.96
C TYR A 46 -5.43 7.56 -12.49
N PRO A 47 -4.58 8.36 -13.14
CA PRO A 47 -4.61 8.43 -14.60
C PRO A 47 -4.27 7.07 -15.21
N GLU A 48 -4.74 6.86 -16.42
CA GLU A 48 -4.47 5.61 -17.11
C GLU A 48 -2.99 5.43 -17.40
N THR A 49 -2.24 6.51 -17.45
CA THR A 49 -0.82 6.44 -17.73
C THR A 49 0.02 6.14 -16.50
N THR A 50 -0.59 6.08 -15.32
CA THR A 50 0.16 5.80 -14.11
C THR A 50 0.66 4.36 -14.12
N ARG A 51 1.94 4.18 -13.86
CA ARG A 51 2.54 2.86 -13.81
C ARG A 51 2.53 2.33 -12.38
N TYR A 52 2.84 1.06 -12.19
CA TYR A 52 2.91 0.53 -10.84
C TYR A 52 3.97 -0.55 -10.69
N ILE A 53 4.34 -0.82 -9.46
CA ILE A 53 5.16 -1.96 -9.11
C ILE A 53 4.66 -2.43 -7.75
N SER A 54 4.73 -3.72 -7.50
CA SER A 54 4.37 -4.26 -6.20
C SER A 54 5.50 -5.13 -5.68
N PHE A 55 5.68 -5.13 -4.38
CA PHE A 55 6.64 -6.03 -3.74
C PHE A 55 6.23 -6.22 -2.29
N THR A 56 6.77 -7.26 -1.68
CA THR A 56 6.45 -7.53 -0.29
C THR A 56 7.38 -6.76 0.63
N CYS A 57 6.97 -6.65 1.89
CA CYS A 57 7.79 -6.00 2.90
C CYS A 57 9.06 -6.82 3.21
N GLY A 58 9.11 -8.06 2.79
CA GLY A 58 10.29 -8.89 3.02
C GLY A 58 10.43 -9.36 4.44
N GLY A 59 9.41 -9.24 5.24
CA GLY A 59 9.43 -9.66 6.63
C GLY A 59 9.24 -8.48 7.58
N CYS A 60 9.03 -8.79 8.83
CA CYS A 60 8.55 -7.79 9.80
C CYS A 60 9.59 -6.75 10.20
N CYS A 61 10.84 -6.93 9.86
CA CYS A 61 11.84 -5.93 10.20
C CYS A 61 11.80 -4.71 9.27
N GLY A 62 11.09 -4.80 8.16
CA GLY A 62 10.97 -3.69 7.23
C GLY A 62 12.25 -3.31 6.49
N LYS A 63 13.35 -4.02 6.72
CA LYS A 63 14.61 -3.67 6.11
C LYS A 63 14.55 -3.73 4.60
N ASN A 64 13.82 -4.69 4.07
CA ASN A 64 13.73 -4.84 2.64
C ASN A 64 12.94 -3.71 1.99
N ILE A 65 12.01 -3.11 2.73
CA ILE A 65 11.26 -1.96 2.22
C ILE A 65 12.23 -0.81 1.98
N ALA A 66 13.09 -0.53 2.95
CA ALA A 66 14.03 0.58 2.84
C ALA A 66 14.94 0.39 1.64
N SER A 67 15.50 -0.82 1.47
CA SER A 67 16.40 -1.10 0.37
C SER A 67 15.70 -1.02 -0.98
N LYS A 68 14.48 -1.55 -1.07
CA LYS A 68 13.74 -1.56 -2.33
C LYS A 68 13.32 -0.14 -2.72
N LEU A 69 12.90 0.66 -1.77
CA LEU A 69 12.51 2.03 -2.07
C LEU A 69 13.72 2.88 -2.49
N GLU A 70 14.87 2.62 -1.89
CA GLU A 70 16.08 3.33 -2.26
C GLU A 70 16.48 2.96 -3.69
N HIS A 71 16.45 1.69 -4.01
CA HIS A 71 16.79 1.23 -5.36
C HIS A 71 15.79 1.80 -6.37
N LEU A 72 14.50 1.76 -6.03
CA LEU A 72 13.46 2.21 -6.93
C LEU A 72 13.60 3.70 -7.23
N SER A 73 13.88 4.52 -6.21
CA SER A 73 13.97 5.96 -6.42
C SER A 73 15.10 6.30 -7.39
N LYS A 74 16.22 5.58 -7.29
CA LYS A 74 17.32 5.80 -8.21
C LYS A 74 16.94 5.42 -9.64
N LYS A 75 16.24 4.29 -9.79
CA LYS A 75 15.84 3.84 -11.12
C LYS A 75 14.78 4.74 -11.75
N LEU A 76 13.82 5.16 -10.96
CA LEU A 76 12.76 6.04 -11.47
C LEU A 76 13.35 7.37 -11.93
N LEU A 77 14.28 7.91 -11.17
CA LEU A 77 14.88 9.18 -11.54
C LEU A 77 15.76 9.06 -12.79
N THR A 78 16.63 8.05 -12.83
CA THR A 78 17.59 7.95 -13.93
C THR A 78 16.98 7.41 -15.21
N LYS A 79 15.99 6.54 -15.12
CA LYS A 79 15.42 5.93 -16.33
C LYS A 79 14.11 6.57 -16.79
N ASN A 80 13.34 7.10 -15.87
CA ASN A 80 12.03 7.64 -16.22
C ASN A 80 11.85 9.11 -15.87
N ASN A 81 12.83 9.71 -15.23
CA ASN A 81 12.77 11.10 -14.80
C ASN A 81 11.55 11.34 -13.87
N ILE A 82 11.29 10.40 -12.96
CA ILE A 82 10.20 10.50 -12.01
C ILE A 82 10.79 10.70 -10.62
N ALA A 83 10.36 11.75 -9.95
CA ALA A 83 10.84 12.08 -8.61
C ALA A 83 9.95 11.43 -7.55
N ARG A 84 10.43 11.37 -6.31
CA ARG A 84 9.69 10.72 -5.23
C ARG A 84 8.33 11.35 -4.96
N ASP A 85 8.19 12.65 -5.17
CA ASP A 85 6.91 13.30 -4.93
C ASP A 85 5.87 12.99 -6.01
N GLU A 86 6.28 12.31 -7.08
CA GLU A 86 5.36 11.87 -8.10
C GLU A 86 4.99 10.40 -7.91
N VAL A 87 5.34 9.83 -6.77
CA VAL A 87 5.07 8.43 -6.46
C VAL A 87 4.15 8.36 -5.26
N THR A 88 3.14 7.51 -5.34
CA THR A 88 2.26 7.24 -4.19
C THR A 88 2.48 5.79 -3.75
N VAL A 89 2.66 5.59 -2.45
CA VAL A 89 2.89 4.27 -1.89
C VAL A 89 1.60 3.79 -1.24
N HIS A 90 1.13 2.63 -1.69
CA HIS A 90 -0.03 1.99 -1.09
C HIS A 90 0.43 0.87 -0.17
N LEU A 91 -0.05 0.89 1.06
CA LEU A 91 0.14 -0.24 1.96
C LEU A 91 -1.07 -1.14 1.74
N SER A 92 -0.85 -2.34 1.26
CA SER A 92 -1.94 -3.18 0.77
C SER A 92 -2.94 -3.52 1.86
N SER A 93 -4.13 -3.89 1.46
CA SER A 93 -5.19 -4.22 2.40
C SER A 93 -4.83 -5.38 3.30
N CYS A 94 -3.96 -6.29 2.86
CA CYS A 94 -3.54 -7.40 3.72
C CYS A 94 -2.65 -6.94 4.87
N MET A 95 -2.15 -5.69 4.81
CA MET A 95 -1.37 -5.13 5.90
C MET A 95 -2.22 -4.26 6.80
N VAL A 96 -3.20 -3.59 6.25
CA VAL A 96 -3.93 -2.57 7.01
C VAL A 96 -5.26 -3.04 7.59
N THR A 97 -5.77 -4.18 7.14
CA THR A 97 -7.05 -4.67 7.63
C THR A 97 -6.95 -6.14 8.02
N ASP A 98 -7.88 -6.56 8.87
CA ASP A 98 -8.07 -7.97 9.14
C ASP A 98 -8.88 -8.53 7.97
N ASN A 99 -8.31 -9.47 7.28
CA ASN A 99 -9.03 -10.10 6.18
C ASN A 99 -8.61 -11.57 6.10
N HIS A 100 -8.74 -12.16 4.93
CA HIS A 100 -8.53 -13.59 4.79
C HIS A 100 -7.14 -14.08 5.26
N HIS A 101 -6.15 -13.22 5.24
CA HIS A 101 -4.78 -13.66 5.49
C HIS A 101 -4.33 -13.47 6.92
N TYR A 102 -4.43 -12.25 7.44
CA TYR A 102 -3.95 -11.94 8.77
C TYR A 102 -4.63 -10.70 9.28
N ASP A 103 -4.52 -10.47 10.55
CA ASP A 103 -4.99 -9.27 11.20
C ASP A 103 -4.10 -8.09 10.77
N ARG A 104 -4.46 -6.88 11.16
CA ARG A 104 -3.71 -5.68 10.83
C ARG A 104 -2.27 -5.83 11.31
N CYS A 105 -1.34 -5.43 10.47
CA CYS A 105 0.08 -5.56 10.79
C CYS A 105 0.44 -4.71 12.01
N PRO A 106 1.01 -5.30 13.05
CA PRO A 106 1.38 -4.52 14.24
C PRO A 106 2.54 -3.57 13.98
N HIS A 107 3.23 -3.72 12.87
CA HIS A 107 4.37 -2.87 12.54
C HIS A 107 4.02 -1.79 11.52
N LEU A 108 2.73 -1.53 11.31
CA LEU A 108 2.30 -0.63 10.24
C LEU A 108 2.87 0.77 10.40
N GLU A 109 2.85 1.33 11.60
CA GLU A 109 3.38 2.67 11.81
C GLU A 109 4.89 2.71 11.60
N TYR A 110 5.57 1.67 12.00
CA TYR A 110 7.00 1.56 11.78
C TYR A 110 7.30 1.53 10.27
N ILE A 111 6.52 0.78 9.51
CA ILE A 111 6.67 0.69 8.06
C ILE A 111 6.40 2.04 7.40
N LYS A 112 5.36 2.76 7.85
CA LYS A 112 5.08 4.08 7.32
C LYS A 112 6.27 5.02 7.57
N ASN A 113 6.87 4.93 8.73
CA ASN A 113 8.01 5.78 9.05
C ASN A 113 9.21 5.47 8.16
N ILE A 114 9.43 4.21 7.82
CA ILE A 114 10.48 3.84 6.88
C ILE A 114 10.22 4.48 5.52
N VAL A 115 8.97 4.40 5.05
CA VAL A 115 8.59 4.94 3.74
C VAL A 115 8.83 6.45 3.73
N ILE A 116 8.41 7.14 4.77
CA ILE A 116 8.59 8.59 4.87
C ILE A 116 10.08 8.95 4.93
N LYS A 117 10.88 8.19 5.67
CA LYS A 117 12.30 8.47 5.75
C LYS A 117 13.01 8.29 4.42
N LYS A 118 12.46 7.46 3.55
CA LYS A 118 13.02 7.28 2.22
C LYS A 118 12.52 8.34 1.23
N GLY A 119 11.77 9.32 1.72
CA GLY A 119 11.36 10.46 0.89
C GLY A 119 10.02 10.32 0.22
N TYR A 120 9.24 9.31 0.56
CA TYR A 120 7.94 9.09 -0.04
C TYR A 120 6.87 9.54 0.95
N GLU A 121 6.27 10.68 0.71
CA GLU A 121 5.30 11.24 1.64
C GLU A 121 3.85 10.95 1.28
N ASN A 122 3.60 10.52 0.06
CA ASN A 122 2.23 10.21 -0.37
C ASN A 122 1.94 8.76 -0.08
N ILE A 123 1.28 8.48 1.03
CA ILE A 123 0.99 7.12 1.47
C ILE A 123 -0.50 6.92 1.58
N VAL A 124 -1.00 5.83 1.01
CA VAL A 124 -2.41 5.46 1.08
C VAL A 124 -2.52 4.09 1.73
N GLU A 125 -3.40 3.95 2.71
CA GLU A 125 -3.65 2.65 3.31
C GLU A 125 -4.74 1.97 2.49
N GLY A 126 -4.42 0.85 1.89
CA GLY A 126 -5.39 0.05 1.16
C GLY A 126 -5.01 -0.25 -0.26
N SER A 127 -5.53 -1.35 -0.73
CA SER A 127 -5.44 -1.76 -2.13
C SER A 127 -6.79 -2.41 -2.48
N TYR A 128 -6.82 -3.70 -2.74
CA TYR A 128 -8.08 -4.38 -3.05
C TYR A 128 -8.79 -4.83 -1.78
N ILE A 129 -10.10 -4.63 -1.69
CA ILE A 129 -10.90 -5.17 -0.60
C ILE A 129 -12.06 -5.92 -1.23
N SER A 130 -12.19 -7.21 -0.93
CA SER A 130 -13.27 -8.01 -1.49
C SER A 130 -14.58 -7.71 -0.79
N ALA A 131 -15.68 -7.85 -1.52
CA ALA A 131 -17.01 -7.68 -0.94
C ALA A 131 -17.24 -8.69 0.19
N ASN A 132 -16.66 -9.88 0.06
CA ASN A 132 -16.81 -10.91 1.07
C ASN A 132 -16.12 -10.51 2.37
N ALA A 133 -14.92 -9.94 2.28
CA ALA A 133 -14.20 -9.46 3.47
C ALA A 133 -14.98 -8.32 4.14
N THR A 134 -15.60 -7.45 3.34
CA THR A 134 -16.41 -6.37 3.88
C THR A 134 -17.61 -6.94 4.66
N LYS A 135 -18.24 -7.97 4.11
CA LYS A 135 -19.36 -8.59 4.79
C LYS A 135 -18.91 -9.24 6.10
N LYS A 136 -17.75 -9.85 6.13
CA LYS A 136 -17.23 -10.48 7.33
C LYS A 136 -16.88 -9.47 8.41
N ARG A 137 -16.42 -8.30 8.01
CA ARG A 137 -16.16 -7.24 8.98
C ARG A 137 -17.48 -6.71 9.57
N ALA A 138 -18.49 -6.53 8.72
CA ALA A 138 -19.79 -6.08 9.18
C ALA A 138 -20.42 -7.10 10.14
N ALA A 139 -20.15 -8.39 9.92
CA ALA A 139 -20.65 -9.45 10.78
C ALA A 139 -19.76 -9.70 12.01
N LYS A 140 -18.72 -8.89 12.18
CA LYS A 140 -17.77 -9.00 13.29
C LYS A 140 -16.96 -10.30 13.27
N ILE A 141 -16.86 -10.95 12.13
CA ILE A 141 -16.03 -12.12 12.00
C ILE A 141 -14.57 -11.67 11.83
N TYR A 142 -14.34 -10.62 11.04
CA TYR A 142 -13.05 -10.00 10.93
C TYR A 142 -13.06 -8.72 11.78
N HIS A 143 -11.93 -8.39 12.35
CA HIS A 143 -11.78 -7.19 13.16
C HIS A 143 -11.90 -5.96 12.25
N ASP A 144 -12.60 -4.95 12.71
CA ASP A 144 -12.81 -3.73 11.95
C ASP A 144 -12.03 -2.63 12.66
N TYR A 145 -11.00 -2.12 12.03
CA TYR A 145 -10.14 -1.10 12.63
C TYR A 145 -10.62 0.28 12.20
N GLU A 146 -10.74 1.17 13.17
CA GLU A 146 -11.09 2.53 12.90
C GLU A 146 -9.84 3.38 13.07
N GLU A 147 -9.96 4.63 12.70
CA GLU A 147 -8.80 5.52 12.79
C GLU A 147 -8.22 5.58 14.19
N SER A 148 -9.07 5.44 15.18
CA SER A 148 -8.60 5.49 16.55
C SER A 148 -7.73 4.29 16.92
N ASP A 149 -7.77 3.25 16.10
CA ASP A 149 -7.03 2.04 16.42
C ASP A 149 -5.65 2.03 15.76
N THR A 150 -5.21 3.18 15.28
CA THR A 150 -3.94 3.23 14.65
C THR A 150 -2.81 3.08 15.64
N GLY A 151 -3.07 3.24 16.87
CA GLY A 151 -2.07 3.09 17.83
C GLY A 151 -1.59 1.71 17.87
N CYS A 152 -0.35 1.55 17.84
CA CYS A 152 0.13 0.34 17.87
C CYS A 152 0.09 -0.13 19.17
N VAL A 153 -0.24 -1.22 19.32
CA VAL A 153 -0.31 -1.73 20.49
C VAL A 153 0.94 -2.37 20.65
N GLU A 154 1.72 -2.11 21.53
CA GLU A 154 2.91 -2.70 21.72
C GLU A 154 2.90 -3.91 22.25
#